data_680d74cd3f363ca2b0a2aaca4bfa7ee7
#
_entry.id   680d74cd3f363ca2b0a2aaca4bfa7ee7
#
_cell.length_a   1.000
_cell.length_b   1.000
_cell.length_c   1.000
_cell.angle_alpha   90.00
_cell.angle_beta   90.00
_cell.angle_gamma   90.00
#
_symmetry.space_group_name_H-M   'P 1'
#
loop_
_entity.id
_entity.type
_entity.pdbx_description
1 polymer ?
#
loop_
_entity_poly.entity_id
_entity_poly.type
_entity_poly.pdbx_seq_one_letter_code
_entity_poly.pdbx_strand_id
1 'polypeptide(L)'
;RINWNEPAEKIYNRIRALNPEPGTWSNWQKRILNIKESGILNLESGINDNRPGNIVKLSGEVAVATKTCYLILKQIQLEGRRITNAKDFVNGHPDFIGSILE
;
A
#
# COMPACT_ATOMS: atom_id res chain seq x y z
N ARG A 1 6.41 -7.93 -8.09
CA ARG A 1 5.63 -8.00 -6.86
C ARG A 1 6.32 -7.23 -5.73
N ILE A 2 5.55 -6.46 -5.01
CA ILE A 2 6.08 -5.64 -3.92
C ILE A 2 6.50 -6.54 -2.75
N ASN A 3 7.70 -6.29 -2.24
CA ASN A 3 8.17 -6.93 -0.99
C ASN A 3 8.01 -5.91 0.14
N TRP A 4 7.02 -6.10 0.99
CA TRP A 4 6.74 -5.14 2.06
C TRP A 4 7.80 -5.14 3.16
N ASN A 5 8.67 -6.14 3.20
CA ASN A 5 9.76 -6.22 4.17
C ASN A 5 11.01 -5.47 3.69
N GLU A 6 10.81 -4.45 2.89
CA GLU A 6 11.86 -3.53 2.45
C GLU A 6 11.58 -2.13 3.02
N PRO A 7 12.58 -1.23 3.05
CA PRO A 7 12.34 0.15 3.47
C PRO A 7 11.29 0.84 2.60
N ALA A 8 10.46 1.67 3.21
CA ALA A 8 9.38 2.37 2.51
C ALA A 8 9.90 3.19 1.33
N GLU A 9 11.04 3.85 1.48
CA GLU A 9 11.62 4.67 0.40
C GLU A 9 11.96 3.83 -0.82
N LYS A 10 12.46 2.63 -0.61
CA LYS A 10 12.81 1.72 -1.70
C LYS A 10 11.56 1.26 -2.45
N ILE A 11 10.52 0.93 -1.71
CA ILE A 11 9.23 0.55 -2.28
C ILE A 11 8.64 1.73 -3.06
N TYR A 12 8.64 2.90 -2.45
CA TYR A 12 8.12 4.12 -3.06
C TYR A 12 8.82 4.44 -4.38
N ASN A 13 10.14 4.38 -4.40
CA ASN A 13 10.92 4.67 -5.60
C ASN A 13 10.64 3.64 -6.71
N ARG A 14 10.47 2.38 -6.34
CA ARG A 14 10.15 1.32 -7.30
C ARG A 14 8.77 1.54 -7.92
N ILE A 15 7.77 1.94 -7.11
CA ILE A 15 6.43 2.23 -7.62
C ILE A 15 6.49 3.37 -8.63
N ARG A 16 7.22 4.44 -8.33
CA ARG A 16 7.37 5.57 -9.24
C ARG A 16 8.07 5.16 -10.55
N ALA A 17 9.10 4.33 -10.45
CA ALA A 17 9.90 3.94 -11.59
C ALA A 17 9.17 2.98 -12.53
N LEU A 18 8.31 2.11 -12.00
CA LEU A 18 7.71 1.02 -12.76
C LEU A 18 6.26 1.31 -13.21
N ASN A 19 5.70 2.45 -12.87
CA ASN A 19 4.38 2.83 -13.36
C ASN A 19 4.50 3.83 -14.50
N PRO A 20 3.61 3.78 -15.50
CA PRO A 20 2.49 2.84 -15.61
C PRO A 20 2.88 1.40 -16.01
N GLU A 21 4.03 1.21 -16.61
CA GLU A 21 4.47 -0.09 -17.11
C GLU A 21 5.88 -0.44 -16.63
N PRO A 22 6.15 -1.68 -16.19
CA PRO A 22 5.23 -2.84 -16.11
C PRO A 22 4.27 -2.80 -14.93
N GLY A 23 4.39 -1.84 -14.01
CA GLY A 23 3.54 -1.69 -12.86
C GLY A 23 4.06 -2.43 -11.64
N THR A 24 3.44 -2.13 -10.50
CA THR A 24 3.78 -2.75 -9.21
C THR A 24 2.50 -3.29 -8.57
N TRP A 25 2.61 -4.42 -7.90
CA TRP A 25 1.42 -5.09 -7.38
C TRP A 25 1.73 -5.91 -6.15
N SER A 26 0.66 -6.24 -5.43
CA SER A 26 0.69 -7.11 -4.27
C SER A 26 -0.56 -7.99 -4.31
N ASN A 27 -0.65 -8.97 -3.42
CA ASN A 27 -1.83 -9.80 -3.32
C ASN A 27 -2.70 -9.37 -2.14
N TRP A 28 -4.00 -9.28 -2.40
CA TRP A 28 -5.00 -9.06 -1.37
C TRP A 28 -6.10 -10.11 -1.56
N GLN A 29 -6.26 -11.00 -0.57
CA GLN A 29 -7.27 -12.08 -0.62
C GLN A 29 -7.19 -12.89 -1.93
N LYS A 30 -5.95 -13.25 -2.30
CA LYS A 30 -5.65 -14.04 -3.51
C LYS A 30 -5.96 -13.33 -4.82
N ARG A 31 -6.18 -12.01 -4.78
CA ARG A 31 -6.37 -11.19 -5.99
C ARG A 31 -5.22 -10.20 -6.12
N ILE A 32 -4.91 -9.86 -7.36
CA ILE A 32 -3.85 -8.89 -7.63
C ILE A 32 -4.37 -7.48 -7.36
N LEU A 33 -3.64 -6.75 -6.53
CA LEU A 33 -3.90 -5.35 -6.26
C LEU A 33 -2.72 -4.54 -6.81
N ASN A 34 -2.96 -3.76 -7.85
CA ASN A 34 -1.93 -2.88 -8.41
C ASN A 34 -1.85 -1.59 -7.61
N ILE A 35 -0.64 -1.17 -7.30
CA ILE A 35 -0.37 0.09 -6.61
C ILE A 35 0.13 1.08 -7.67
N LYS A 36 -0.68 2.09 -7.96
CA LYS A 36 -0.41 3.04 -9.05
C LYS A 36 0.26 4.30 -8.56
N GLU A 37 -0.11 4.76 -7.39
CA GLU A 37 0.45 5.96 -6.79
C GLU A 37 0.55 5.78 -5.28
N SER A 38 1.65 6.27 -4.68
CA SER A 38 1.92 6.10 -3.26
C SER A 38 2.62 7.32 -2.69
N GLY A 39 2.82 7.31 -1.38
CA GLY A 39 3.60 8.31 -0.65
C GLY A 39 4.25 7.66 0.55
N ILE A 40 5.03 8.42 1.28
CA ILE A 40 5.70 7.93 2.48
C ILE A 40 5.14 8.67 3.68
N LEU A 41 4.85 7.94 4.76
CA LEU A 41 4.42 8.50 6.02
C LEU A 41 5.43 8.10 7.09
N ASN A 42 6.24 9.07 7.52
CA ASN A 42 7.18 8.91 8.63
C ASN A 42 6.50 9.36 9.91
N LEU A 43 6.46 8.47 10.91
CA LEU A 43 6.00 8.83 12.24
C LEU A 43 7.20 9.29 13.06
N GLU A 44 7.01 10.33 13.86
CA GLU A 44 8.08 10.90 14.69
C GLU A 44 8.69 9.88 15.65
N SER A 45 7.88 8.96 16.15
CA SER A 45 8.35 7.91 17.03
C SER A 45 9.35 6.96 16.37
N GLY A 46 9.33 6.88 15.04
CA GLY A 46 10.18 5.97 14.29
C GLY A 46 9.89 4.50 14.53
N ILE A 47 8.86 4.19 15.31
CA ILE A 47 8.51 2.81 15.66
C ILE A 47 7.32 2.37 14.83
N ASN A 48 7.51 1.30 14.10
CA ASN A 48 6.46 0.65 13.35
C ASN A 48 6.22 -0.72 13.98
N ASP A 49 5.19 -0.81 14.82
CA ASP A 49 4.86 -2.04 15.53
C ASP A 49 4.04 -3.00 14.69
N ASN A 50 3.64 -2.59 13.49
CA ASN A 50 2.83 -3.42 12.63
C ASN A 50 3.69 -4.32 11.77
N ARG A 51 3.17 -5.51 11.49
CA ARG A 51 3.79 -6.47 10.59
C ARG A 51 3.84 -5.90 9.17
N PRO A 52 4.97 -6.05 8.44
CA PRO A 52 5.03 -5.60 7.04
C PRO A 52 3.88 -6.17 6.21
N GLY A 53 3.23 -5.31 5.45
CA GLY A 53 2.05 -5.65 4.67
C GLY A 53 0.73 -5.34 5.36
N ASN A 54 0.75 -5.08 6.67
CA ASN A 54 -0.48 -4.77 7.41
C ASN A 54 -1.03 -3.41 6.99
N ILE A 55 -2.32 -3.38 6.65
CA ILE A 55 -2.99 -2.16 6.20
C ILE A 55 -3.65 -1.49 7.39
N VAL A 56 -3.33 -0.22 7.59
CA VAL A 56 -3.85 0.57 8.70
C VAL A 56 -4.35 1.92 8.20
N LYS A 57 -5.16 2.58 9.02
CA LYS A 57 -5.60 3.95 8.74
C LYS A 57 -4.87 4.88 9.70
N LEU A 58 -4.03 5.76 9.18
CA LEU A 58 -3.22 6.69 9.95
C LEU A 58 -3.35 8.10 9.39
N SER A 59 -3.63 9.07 10.25
CA SER A 59 -3.75 10.48 9.85
C SER A 59 -4.71 10.69 8.69
N GLY A 60 -5.79 9.92 8.66
CA GLY A 60 -6.77 9.98 7.57
C GLY A 60 -6.33 9.31 6.28
N GLU A 61 -5.15 8.69 6.26
CA GLU A 61 -4.61 8.02 5.08
C GLU A 61 -4.69 6.51 5.21
N VAL A 62 -4.80 5.83 4.07
CA VAL A 62 -4.70 4.37 4.00
C VAL A 62 -3.22 4.04 3.82
N ALA A 63 -2.64 3.34 4.77
CA ALA A 63 -1.19 3.09 4.80
C ALA A 63 -0.89 1.61 4.98
N VAL A 64 0.26 1.19 4.48
CA VAL A 64 0.74 -0.18 4.60
C VAL A 64 2.06 -0.16 5.36
N ALA A 65 2.17 -0.99 6.38
CA ALA A 65 3.39 -1.13 7.14
C ALA A 65 4.50 -1.71 6.27
N THR A 66 5.71 -1.16 6.41
CA THR A 66 6.91 -1.65 5.74
C THR A 66 7.95 -2.01 6.79
N LYS A 67 9.15 -2.32 6.35
CA LYS A 67 10.25 -2.59 7.27
C LYS A 67 10.62 -1.38 8.13
N THR A 68 10.45 -0.16 7.62
CA THR A 68 10.88 1.06 8.31
C THR A 68 9.74 1.93 8.78
N CYS A 69 8.90 2.39 7.88
CA CYS A 69 7.77 3.28 8.19
C CYS A 69 6.56 2.83 7.38
N TYR A 70 5.68 3.74 7.01
CA TYR A 70 4.45 3.39 6.29
C TYR A 70 4.47 3.91 4.87
N LEU A 71 3.96 3.11 3.94
CA LEU A 71 3.71 3.55 2.58
C LEU A 71 2.23 3.94 2.47
N ILE A 72 1.96 5.18 2.06
CA ILE A 72 0.59 5.64 1.83
C ILE A 72 0.13 5.12 0.48
N LEU A 73 -1.05 4.51 0.44
CA LEU A 73 -1.70 4.13 -0.81
C LEU A 73 -2.57 5.28 -1.28
N LYS A 74 -2.34 5.75 -2.50
CA LYS A 74 -3.12 6.85 -3.09
C LYS A 74 -4.02 6.36 -4.19
N GLN A 75 -3.47 5.76 -5.24
CA GLN A 75 -4.22 5.19 -6.36
C GLN A 75 -3.94 3.71 -6.45
N ILE A 76 -4.99 2.91 -6.43
CA ILE A 76 -4.88 1.45 -6.49
C ILE A 76 -5.88 0.89 -7.48
N GLN A 77 -5.64 -0.36 -7.91
CA GLN A 77 -6.52 -1.05 -8.85
C GLN A 77 -6.58 -2.52 -8.50
N LEU A 78 -7.73 -2.98 -8.04
CA LEU A 78 -7.96 -4.40 -7.85
C LEU A 78 -8.20 -5.04 -9.22
N GLU A 79 -7.68 -6.25 -9.43
CA GLU A 79 -7.84 -6.94 -10.71
C GLU A 79 -9.31 -7.02 -11.11
N GLY A 80 -9.58 -6.74 -12.38
CA GLY A 80 -10.95 -6.71 -12.91
C GLY A 80 -11.74 -5.45 -12.56
N ARG A 81 -11.12 -4.47 -11.90
CA ARG A 81 -11.79 -3.24 -11.47
C ARG A 81 -11.07 -2.02 -12.03
N ARG A 82 -11.66 -0.84 -11.84
CA ARG A 82 -11.08 0.43 -12.26
C ARG A 82 -10.06 0.92 -11.24
N ILE A 83 -9.14 1.77 -11.69
CA ILE A 83 -8.26 2.50 -10.78
C ILE A 83 -9.13 3.38 -9.90
N THR A 84 -8.87 3.38 -8.61
CA THR A 84 -9.60 4.18 -7.65
C THR A 84 -8.68 4.75 -6.59
N ASN A 85 -9.13 5.81 -5.95
CA ASN A 85 -8.48 6.37 -4.77
C ASN A 85 -8.60 5.35 -3.62
N ALA A 86 -7.52 5.16 -2.86
CA ALA A 86 -7.51 4.17 -1.79
C ALA A 86 -8.59 4.43 -0.72
N LYS A 87 -8.87 5.69 -0.42
CA LYS A 87 -9.90 6.04 0.56
C LYS A 87 -11.28 5.61 0.08
N ASP A 88 -11.57 5.80 -1.20
CA ASP A 88 -12.83 5.37 -1.79
C ASP A 88 -12.92 3.85 -1.83
N PHE A 89 -11.81 3.18 -2.11
CA PHE A 89 -11.75 1.72 -2.11
C PHE A 89 -12.15 1.15 -0.75
N VAL A 90 -11.65 1.75 0.34
CA VAL A 90 -11.97 1.32 1.70
C VAL A 90 -13.47 1.45 1.99
N ASN A 91 -14.12 2.48 1.45
CA ASN A 91 -15.57 2.66 1.66
C ASN A 91 -16.37 1.48 1.09
N GLY A 92 -15.91 0.91 -0.01
CA GLY A 92 -16.55 -0.27 -0.60
C GLY A 92 -16.01 -1.60 -0.07
N HIS A 93 -14.88 -1.56 0.63
CA HIS A 93 -14.20 -2.76 1.13
C HIS A 93 -13.69 -2.49 2.54
N PRO A 94 -14.60 -2.41 3.55
CA PRO A 94 -14.18 -2.04 4.91
C PRO A 94 -13.22 -3.03 5.54
N ASP A 95 -13.21 -4.28 5.09
CA ASP A 95 -12.28 -5.31 5.56
C ASP A 95 -10.84 -5.11 5.04
N PHE A 96 -10.63 -4.15 4.14
CA PHE A 96 -9.30 -3.85 3.62
C PHE A 96 -8.38 -3.36 4.75
N ILE A 97 -8.88 -2.47 5.62
CA ILE A 97 -8.14 -2.04 6.80
C ILE A 97 -8.03 -3.23 7.77
N GLY A 98 -6.82 -3.52 8.22
CA GLY A 98 -6.54 -4.68 9.07
C GLY A 98 -6.10 -5.90 8.30
N SER A 99 -6.26 -5.92 6.98
CA SER A 99 -5.77 -7.01 6.13
C SER A 99 -4.25 -6.94 6.00
N ILE A 100 -3.65 -8.01 5.49
CA ILE A 100 -2.23 -8.06 5.20
C ILE A 100 -2.03 -8.30 3.71
N LEU A 101 -1.28 -7.43 3.07
CA LEU A 101 -0.88 -7.60 1.68
C LEU A 101 0.31 -8.55 1.58
N GLU A 102 0.31 -9.40 0.58
CA GLU A 102 1.36 -10.40 0.37
C GLU A 102 2.06 -10.30 -0.98
#